data_1ebd61730ee69fd1a6498574501fb30f
#
_entry.id   1ebd61730ee69fd1a6498574501fb30f
#
_cell.length_a   1.000
_cell.length_b   1.000
_cell.length_c   1.000
_cell.angle_alpha   90.00
_cell.angle_beta   90.00
_cell.angle_gamma   90.00
#
_symmetry.space_group_name_H-M   'P 1'
#
loop_
_entity.id
_entity.type
_entity.pdbx_description
1 polymer ?
#
loop_
_entity_poly.entity_id
_entity_poly.type
_entity_poly.pdbx_seq_one_letter_code
_entity_poly.pdbx_strand_id
1 'polypeptide(L)'
;MVDKGIKKIPVQQLRLGMYVHEFSGSWMEHPFWRSKFLLRTEDDLARVVQSGIKELWIDPAKGCDVAGGVSVTEVRKEVERELEFAASMPLPLDTAESTQAALAKATALYRRSVPRIASLFSEARLGRAVNAASCTPLVEEISESVMRNPGALISVVRLKQRDDYTYMHSVAVCALMVALGRALGVEGDALRQIGLAGMLHDLGKAAMPLEVLNKPGKLSDDEFTLMKLHPERGHAMLVEGGGVGPLVLDVCLHHHEKVDGSGYPHGLSGEHLSLFAKMGAVCDVYDAVTSVRPYKNGWDPGDALRKMAQWKGHFDTRIFQAFVKTVGIYPTGSLVRLQSGRLAVVMAQNPTALLTPRVKAFFSLKSNLRVEPTEIDLSSPWVQDKVMACESPEDWPFKDLDRLAGLLAPR
;
A
#
# COMPACT_ATOMS: atom_id res chain seq x y z
N MET A 1 -16.97 11.39 -14.42
CA MET A 1 -17.76 10.76 -15.52
C MET A 1 -17.82 9.27 -15.25
N VAL A 2 -19.01 8.69 -15.21
CA VAL A 2 -19.20 7.26 -14.90
C VAL A 2 -18.55 6.45 -16.02
N ASP A 3 -17.65 5.50 -15.67
CA ASP A 3 -16.98 4.54 -16.58
C ASP A 3 -18.01 3.56 -17.20
N LYS A 4 -18.95 4.12 -17.99
CA LYS A 4 -19.97 3.35 -18.67
C LYS A 4 -19.34 2.56 -19.82
N GLY A 5 -19.14 1.25 -19.59
CA GLY A 5 -18.72 0.32 -20.60
C GLY A 5 -17.39 -0.39 -20.35
N ILE A 6 -16.54 0.11 -19.44
CA ILE A 6 -15.29 -0.58 -19.06
C ILE A 6 -15.64 -1.88 -18.33
N LYS A 7 -14.96 -2.96 -18.71
CA LYS A 7 -15.15 -4.28 -18.11
C LYS A 7 -13.84 -5.02 -17.89
N LYS A 8 -13.83 -5.84 -16.86
CA LYS A 8 -12.73 -6.71 -16.49
C LYS A 8 -12.86 -8.04 -17.20
N ILE A 9 -11.79 -8.50 -17.81
CA ILE A 9 -11.74 -9.77 -18.53
C ILE A 9 -10.50 -10.57 -18.14
N PRO A 10 -10.52 -11.91 -18.23
CA PRO A 10 -9.34 -12.75 -18.16
C PRO A 10 -8.41 -12.45 -19.34
N VAL A 11 -7.10 -12.52 -19.12
CA VAL A 11 -6.08 -12.24 -20.15
C VAL A 11 -6.21 -13.15 -21.38
N GLN A 12 -6.72 -14.39 -21.19
CA GLN A 12 -6.95 -15.35 -22.28
C GLN A 12 -8.03 -14.89 -23.29
N GLN A 13 -8.89 -13.95 -22.89
CA GLN A 13 -9.90 -13.35 -23.77
C GLN A 13 -9.40 -12.12 -24.52
N LEU A 14 -8.18 -11.66 -24.23
CA LEU A 14 -7.60 -10.50 -24.90
C LEU A 14 -7.31 -10.81 -26.38
N ARG A 15 -7.67 -9.88 -27.26
CA ARG A 15 -7.51 -10.02 -28.73
C ARG A 15 -7.06 -8.70 -29.36
N LEU A 16 -6.48 -8.79 -30.53
CA LEU A 16 -6.15 -7.60 -31.34
C LEU A 16 -7.38 -6.73 -31.55
N GLY A 17 -7.19 -5.42 -31.56
CA GLY A 17 -8.25 -4.43 -31.70
C GLY A 17 -8.95 -4.08 -30.38
N MET A 18 -8.69 -4.75 -29.27
CA MET A 18 -9.18 -4.34 -27.95
C MET A 18 -8.38 -3.17 -27.37
N TYR A 19 -9.07 -2.27 -26.68
CA TYR A 19 -8.41 -1.17 -25.97
C TYR A 19 -8.16 -1.55 -24.51
N VAL A 20 -6.90 -1.76 -24.16
CA VAL A 20 -6.49 -1.98 -22.77
C VAL A 20 -6.65 -0.67 -22.00
N HIS A 21 -7.46 -0.69 -20.95
CA HIS A 21 -7.69 0.47 -20.08
C HIS A 21 -6.79 0.45 -18.85
N GLU A 22 -6.64 -0.70 -18.19
CA GLU A 22 -5.80 -0.87 -17.00
C GLU A 22 -5.45 -2.36 -16.83
N PHE A 23 -4.25 -2.64 -16.33
CA PHE A 23 -3.86 -3.99 -15.92
C PHE A 23 -4.22 -4.23 -14.47
N SER A 24 -4.69 -5.45 -14.13
CA SER A 24 -4.86 -5.87 -12.74
C SER A 24 -3.52 -6.33 -12.18
N GLY A 25 -3.11 -5.76 -11.04
CA GLY A 25 -1.83 -6.04 -10.39
C GLY A 25 -1.01 -4.77 -10.16
N SER A 26 0.12 -4.94 -9.46
CA SER A 26 1.05 -3.84 -9.22
C SER A 26 1.70 -3.40 -10.55
N TRP A 27 1.72 -2.09 -10.77
CA TRP A 27 2.39 -1.52 -11.96
C TRP A 27 3.90 -1.85 -12.02
N MET A 28 4.49 -2.25 -10.92
CA MET A 28 5.90 -2.68 -10.84
C MET A 28 6.15 -4.03 -11.51
N GLU A 29 5.10 -4.80 -11.77
CA GLU A 29 5.18 -6.20 -12.18
C GLU A 29 4.86 -6.44 -13.66
N HIS A 30 4.44 -5.41 -14.41
CA HIS A 30 4.11 -5.60 -15.81
C HIS A 30 5.02 -4.80 -16.77
N PRO A 31 5.42 -5.37 -17.93
CA PRO A 31 6.43 -4.82 -18.82
C PRO A 31 5.98 -3.61 -19.65
N PHE A 32 4.71 -3.17 -19.54
CA PHE A 32 4.17 -2.11 -20.38
C PHE A 32 4.36 -0.72 -19.77
N TRP A 33 5.00 0.20 -20.50
CA TRP A 33 5.14 1.60 -20.10
C TRP A 33 3.86 2.42 -20.28
N ARG A 34 2.90 1.92 -21.10
CA ARG A 34 1.57 2.50 -21.29
C ARG A 34 0.52 1.61 -20.62
N SER A 35 -0.24 2.18 -19.71
CA SER A 35 -1.37 1.49 -19.07
C SER A 35 -2.64 1.54 -19.93
N LYS A 36 -2.70 2.43 -20.94
CA LYS A 36 -3.89 2.66 -21.78
C LYS A 36 -3.46 2.71 -23.25
N PHE A 37 -3.83 1.70 -24.03
CA PHE A 37 -3.50 1.62 -25.44
C PHE A 37 -4.42 0.66 -26.21
N LEU A 38 -4.52 0.89 -27.53
CA LEU A 38 -5.17 -0.04 -28.45
C LEU A 38 -4.17 -1.14 -28.81
N LEU A 39 -4.55 -2.40 -28.60
CA LEU A 39 -3.72 -3.57 -28.89
C LEU A 39 -3.71 -3.82 -30.41
N ARG A 40 -2.58 -3.56 -31.07
CA ARG A 40 -2.48 -3.58 -32.54
C ARG A 40 -1.61 -4.69 -33.11
N THR A 41 -0.68 -5.23 -32.32
CA THR A 41 0.33 -6.19 -32.83
C THR A 41 0.26 -7.51 -32.07
N GLU A 42 0.58 -8.61 -32.75
CA GLU A 42 0.69 -9.94 -32.12
C GLU A 42 1.81 -9.96 -31.07
N ASP A 43 2.88 -9.20 -31.28
CA ASP A 43 3.98 -9.10 -30.31
C ASP A 43 3.50 -8.49 -28.99
N ASP A 44 2.72 -7.40 -29.04
CA ASP A 44 2.14 -6.79 -27.83
C ASP A 44 1.18 -7.76 -27.14
N LEU A 45 0.36 -8.48 -27.91
CA LEU A 45 -0.54 -9.50 -27.37
C LEU A 45 0.23 -10.61 -26.66
N ALA A 46 1.25 -11.15 -27.32
CA ALA A 46 2.10 -12.19 -26.76
C ALA A 46 2.79 -11.71 -25.45
N ARG A 47 3.33 -10.50 -25.45
CA ARG A 47 3.94 -9.88 -24.25
C ARG A 47 2.96 -9.72 -23.10
N VAL A 48 1.71 -9.31 -23.35
CA VAL A 48 0.68 -9.23 -22.30
C VAL A 48 0.36 -10.62 -21.76
N VAL A 49 0.17 -11.60 -22.62
CA VAL A 49 -0.17 -12.98 -22.20
C VAL A 49 0.97 -13.63 -21.41
N GLN A 50 2.23 -13.37 -21.82
CA GLN A 50 3.43 -13.93 -21.16
C GLN A 50 3.83 -13.17 -19.88
N SER A 51 3.27 -11.98 -19.63
CA SER A 51 3.65 -11.15 -18.47
C SER A 51 3.17 -11.66 -17.12
N GLY A 52 2.40 -12.76 -17.08
CA GLY A 52 1.81 -13.29 -15.84
C GLY A 52 0.55 -12.55 -15.36
N ILE A 53 0.10 -11.52 -16.08
CA ILE A 53 -1.16 -10.82 -15.79
C ILE A 53 -2.32 -11.78 -15.99
N LYS A 54 -3.19 -11.96 -15.02
CA LYS A 54 -4.36 -12.86 -15.09
C LYS A 54 -5.60 -12.18 -15.64
N GLU A 55 -5.81 -10.92 -15.28
CA GLU A 55 -7.00 -10.13 -15.61
C GLU A 55 -6.60 -8.70 -15.98
N LEU A 56 -7.40 -8.07 -16.82
CA LEU A 56 -7.21 -6.67 -17.20
C LEU A 56 -8.54 -6.00 -17.50
N TRP A 57 -8.52 -4.68 -17.51
CA TRP A 57 -9.67 -3.85 -17.89
C TRP A 57 -9.58 -3.46 -19.35
N ILE A 58 -10.69 -3.63 -20.09
CA ILE A 58 -10.83 -3.14 -21.48
C ILE A 58 -11.89 -2.05 -21.56
N ASP A 59 -11.71 -1.14 -22.53
CA ASP A 59 -12.69 -0.10 -22.86
C ASP A 59 -13.33 -0.41 -24.22
N PRO A 60 -14.50 -1.04 -24.28
CA PRO A 60 -15.18 -1.37 -25.52
C PRO A 60 -15.60 -0.17 -26.36
N ALA A 61 -15.68 1.03 -25.76
CA ALA A 61 -15.98 2.25 -26.50
C ALA A 61 -14.80 2.73 -27.39
N LYS A 62 -13.57 2.22 -27.10
CA LYS A 62 -12.33 2.61 -27.81
C LYS A 62 -11.71 1.48 -28.61
N GLY A 63 -12.26 0.27 -28.54
CA GLY A 63 -11.75 -0.91 -29.23
C GLY A 63 -12.78 -2.01 -29.35
N CYS A 64 -12.33 -3.19 -29.82
CA CYS A 64 -13.20 -4.37 -29.92
C CYS A 64 -13.73 -4.80 -28.54
N ASP A 65 -14.94 -5.32 -28.52
CA ASP A 65 -15.59 -5.91 -27.36
C ASP A 65 -15.47 -7.42 -27.34
N VAL A 66 -15.76 -8.04 -26.19
CA VAL A 66 -15.89 -9.49 -26.00
C VAL A 66 -17.18 -9.80 -25.24
N ALA A 67 -17.81 -10.92 -25.58
CA ALA A 67 -18.96 -11.42 -24.85
C ALA A 67 -18.51 -11.81 -23.42
N GLY A 68 -19.24 -11.31 -22.40
CA GLY A 68 -18.89 -11.52 -21.00
C GLY A 68 -18.00 -10.42 -20.42
N GLY A 69 -17.33 -10.72 -19.30
CA GLY A 69 -16.60 -9.75 -18.51
C GLY A 69 -17.46 -9.13 -17.39
N VAL A 70 -16.81 -8.64 -16.34
CA VAL A 70 -17.47 -8.06 -15.15
C VAL A 70 -17.38 -6.54 -15.23
N SER A 71 -18.49 -5.85 -15.05
CA SER A 71 -18.50 -4.38 -15.10
C SER A 71 -17.77 -3.76 -13.92
N VAL A 72 -17.24 -2.53 -14.10
CA VAL A 72 -16.63 -1.73 -13.00
C VAL A 72 -17.58 -1.64 -11.80
N THR A 73 -18.88 -1.46 -12.05
CA THR A 73 -19.87 -1.31 -10.99
C THR A 73 -20.05 -2.58 -10.17
N GLU A 74 -20.03 -3.75 -10.80
CA GLU A 74 -20.15 -5.05 -10.12
C GLU A 74 -18.88 -5.34 -9.30
N VAL A 75 -17.71 -5.17 -9.88
CA VAL A 75 -16.44 -5.35 -9.15
C VAL A 75 -16.34 -4.38 -7.96
N ARG A 76 -16.72 -3.12 -8.14
CA ARG A 76 -16.75 -2.14 -7.05
C ARG A 76 -17.66 -2.57 -5.91
N LYS A 77 -18.87 -3.05 -6.21
CA LYS A 77 -19.81 -3.53 -5.19
C LYS A 77 -19.29 -4.76 -4.44
N GLU A 78 -18.66 -5.70 -5.13
CA GLU A 78 -18.06 -6.87 -4.51
C GLU A 78 -16.94 -6.48 -3.56
N VAL A 79 -16.00 -5.66 -4.01
CA VAL A 79 -14.89 -5.14 -3.21
C VAL A 79 -15.37 -4.33 -2.00
N GLU A 80 -16.35 -3.46 -2.17
CA GLU A 80 -16.93 -2.70 -1.05
C GLU A 80 -17.51 -3.62 0.02
N ARG A 81 -18.24 -4.68 -0.38
CA ARG A 81 -18.76 -5.68 0.58
C ARG A 81 -17.64 -6.42 1.32
N GLU A 82 -16.58 -6.82 0.62
CA GLU A 82 -15.43 -7.49 1.24
C GLU A 82 -14.72 -6.58 2.25
N LEU A 83 -14.51 -5.32 1.90
CA LEU A 83 -13.88 -4.33 2.78
C LEU A 83 -14.77 -3.99 3.98
N GLU A 84 -16.08 -3.82 3.79
CA GLU A 84 -17.05 -3.58 4.86
C GLU A 84 -17.14 -4.78 5.81
N PHE A 85 -17.14 -6.00 5.28
CA PHE A 85 -17.09 -7.22 6.09
C PHE A 85 -15.81 -7.27 6.92
N ALA A 86 -14.65 -6.97 6.32
CA ALA A 86 -13.39 -6.89 7.05
C ALA A 86 -13.46 -5.83 8.17
N ALA A 87 -14.03 -4.66 7.90
CA ALA A 87 -14.15 -3.56 8.86
C ALA A 87 -15.18 -3.81 9.99
N SER A 88 -16.16 -4.70 9.79
CA SER A 88 -17.20 -4.99 10.79
C SER A 88 -16.71 -5.78 12.01
N MET A 89 -15.52 -6.38 11.94
CA MET A 89 -14.96 -7.16 13.05
C MET A 89 -14.15 -6.23 13.97
N PRO A 90 -14.37 -6.24 15.30
CA PRO A 90 -13.70 -5.33 16.22
C PRO A 90 -12.18 -5.51 16.24
N LEU A 91 -11.45 -4.41 16.41
CA LEU A 91 -10.02 -4.42 16.70
C LEU A 91 -9.80 -4.28 18.21
N PRO A 92 -8.88 -5.05 18.81
CA PRO A 92 -8.47 -4.84 20.18
C PRO A 92 -7.43 -3.71 20.23
N LEU A 93 -7.86 -2.44 20.11
CA LEU A 93 -6.95 -1.31 20.15
C LEU A 93 -7.44 -0.26 21.15
N ASP A 94 -6.67 -0.10 22.20
CA ASP A 94 -6.83 0.99 23.16
C ASP A 94 -5.94 2.16 22.72
N THR A 95 -6.51 3.32 22.37
CA THR A 95 -5.77 4.50 21.93
C THR A 95 -5.97 5.62 22.94
N ALA A 96 -4.96 5.82 23.82
CA ALA A 96 -5.02 6.77 24.93
C ALA A 96 -4.50 8.18 24.61
N GLU A 97 -3.89 8.43 23.43
CA GLU A 97 -3.21 9.69 23.11
C GLU A 97 -3.98 10.52 22.06
N SER A 98 -3.99 11.87 22.24
CA SER A 98 -4.58 12.75 21.23
C SER A 98 -3.85 12.63 19.88
N THR A 99 -4.60 12.60 18.78
CA THR A 99 -4.07 12.42 17.43
C THR A 99 -2.98 13.44 17.06
N GLN A 100 -3.11 14.70 17.48
CA GLN A 100 -2.13 15.75 17.18
C GLN A 100 -0.81 15.56 17.92
N ALA A 101 -0.83 15.17 19.18
CA ALA A 101 0.39 14.87 19.95
C ALA A 101 1.09 13.62 19.39
N ALA A 102 0.32 12.59 19.04
CA ALA A 102 0.83 11.39 18.41
C ALA A 102 1.49 11.67 17.06
N LEU A 103 0.89 12.51 16.22
CA LEU A 103 1.47 12.92 14.92
C LEU A 103 2.79 13.69 15.09
N ALA A 104 2.88 14.59 16.07
CA ALA A 104 4.13 15.32 16.34
C ALA A 104 5.27 14.38 16.76
N LYS A 105 4.98 13.43 17.67
CA LYS A 105 5.96 12.40 18.10
C LYS A 105 6.35 11.47 16.96
N ALA A 106 5.37 11.01 16.17
CA ALA A 106 5.60 10.17 15.00
C ALA A 106 6.49 10.88 13.97
N THR A 107 6.26 12.18 13.73
CA THR A 107 7.09 12.99 12.82
C THR A 107 8.53 13.11 13.31
N ALA A 108 8.73 13.33 14.61
CA ALA A 108 10.07 13.40 15.19
C ALA A 108 10.79 12.04 15.11
N LEU A 109 10.10 10.95 15.43
CA LEU A 109 10.63 9.59 15.30
C LEU A 109 11.03 9.30 13.85
N TYR A 110 10.16 9.57 12.91
CA TYR A 110 10.39 9.38 11.49
C TYR A 110 11.66 10.13 11.00
N ARG A 111 11.79 11.43 11.30
CA ARG A 111 12.94 12.24 10.89
C ARG A 111 14.27 11.69 11.40
N ARG A 112 14.33 11.17 12.63
CA ARG A 112 15.56 10.59 13.20
C ARG A 112 15.85 9.17 12.73
N SER A 113 14.83 8.47 12.18
CA SER A 113 14.97 7.10 11.67
C SER A 113 15.68 7.06 10.31
N VAL A 114 15.38 8.01 9.42
CA VAL A 114 15.90 8.07 8.05
C VAL A 114 17.43 8.00 7.98
N PRO A 115 18.20 8.85 8.67
CA PRO A 115 19.66 8.79 8.58
C PRO A 115 20.26 7.49 9.13
N ARG A 116 19.63 6.84 10.11
CA ARG A 116 20.08 5.54 10.64
C ARG A 116 19.95 4.43 9.58
N ILE A 117 18.80 4.40 8.91
CA ILE A 117 18.56 3.42 7.84
C ILE A 117 19.45 3.72 6.63
N ALA A 118 19.61 4.98 6.26
CA ALA A 118 20.52 5.39 5.17
C ALA A 118 21.97 4.93 5.43
N SER A 119 22.47 5.06 6.66
CA SER A 119 23.78 4.56 7.05
C SER A 119 23.90 3.06 6.87
N LEU A 120 22.90 2.29 7.33
CA LEU A 120 22.89 0.83 7.19
C LEU A 120 22.95 0.36 5.73
N PHE A 121 22.11 0.96 4.85
CA PHE A 121 22.12 0.66 3.41
C PHE A 121 23.42 1.08 2.74
N SER A 122 24.02 2.19 3.18
CA SER A 122 25.32 2.67 2.67
C SER A 122 26.44 1.70 3.06
N GLU A 123 26.47 1.21 4.28
CA GLU A 123 27.43 0.21 4.73
C GLU A 123 27.29 -1.11 3.97
N ALA A 124 26.03 -1.58 3.80
CA ALA A 124 25.73 -2.75 2.99
C ALA A 124 26.22 -2.60 1.53
N ARG A 125 26.04 -1.42 0.94
CA ARG A 125 26.51 -1.11 -0.42
C ARG A 125 28.03 -1.12 -0.54
N LEU A 126 28.74 -0.77 0.52
CA LEU A 126 30.21 -0.86 0.59
C LEU A 126 30.72 -2.27 0.86
N GLY A 127 29.86 -3.29 0.89
CA GLY A 127 30.20 -4.67 1.19
C GLY A 127 30.63 -4.90 2.63
N ARG A 128 30.21 -4.04 3.56
CA ARG A 128 30.44 -4.23 5.00
C ARG A 128 29.40 -5.18 5.57
N ALA A 129 29.78 -5.97 6.54
CA ALA A 129 28.85 -6.85 7.27
C ALA A 129 27.76 -6.00 7.94
N VAL A 130 26.51 -6.33 7.68
CA VAL A 130 25.35 -5.60 8.17
C VAL A 130 25.08 -5.96 9.63
N ASN A 131 25.27 -5.03 10.54
CA ASN A 131 24.87 -5.22 11.94
C ASN A 131 23.37 -4.95 12.12
N ALA A 132 22.54 -5.96 11.84
CA ALA A 132 21.09 -5.86 11.97
C ALA A 132 20.63 -5.55 13.40
N ALA A 133 21.39 -5.95 14.44
CA ALA A 133 21.08 -5.65 15.83
C ALA A 133 21.12 -4.13 16.11
N SER A 134 21.85 -3.34 15.33
CA SER A 134 21.83 -1.88 15.45
C SER A 134 20.48 -1.23 15.16
N CYS A 135 19.58 -1.94 14.45
CA CYS A 135 18.21 -1.50 14.16
C CYS A 135 17.23 -1.77 15.31
N THR A 136 17.56 -2.68 16.25
CA THR A 136 16.64 -3.09 17.33
C THR A 136 16.09 -1.91 18.14
N PRO A 137 16.90 -0.95 18.61
CA PRO A 137 16.37 0.18 19.37
C PRO A 137 15.38 1.03 18.55
N LEU A 138 15.62 1.17 17.24
CA LEU A 138 14.73 1.90 16.37
C LEU A 138 13.41 1.15 16.13
N VAL A 139 13.45 -0.18 15.96
CA VAL A 139 12.26 -1.02 15.86
C VAL A 139 11.44 -0.94 17.14
N GLU A 140 12.06 -0.91 18.30
CA GLU A 140 11.38 -0.75 19.61
C GLU A 140 10.68 0.60 19.70
N GLU A 141 11.35 1.70 19.34
CA GLU A 141 10.75 3.04 19.31
C GLU A 141 9.54 3.11 18.34
N ILE A 142 9.66 2.49 17.15
CA ILE A 142 8.58 2.40 16.17
C ILE A 142 7.42 1.57 16.73
N SER A 143 7.73 0.42 17.32
CA SER A 143 6.73 -0.47 17.92
C SER A 143 5.96 0.24 19.04
N GLU A 144 6.63 0.93 19.93
CA GLU A 144 5.99 1.74 20.96
C GLU A 144 5.11 2.86 20.40
N SER A 145 5.57 3.53 19.32
CA SER A 145 4.77 4.56 18.64
C SER A 145 3.50 3.99 18.04
N VAL A 146 3.60 2.83 17.38
CA VAL A 146 2.47 2.09 16.81
C VAL A 146 1.54 1.58 17.93
N MET A 147 2.09 1.17 19.07
CA MET A 147 1.30 0.73 20.23
C MET A 147 0.47 1.85 20.83
N ARG A 148 1.01 3.07 20.89
CA ARG A 148 0.28 4.24 21.39
C ARG A 148 -0.78 4.75 20.42
N ASN A 149 -0.44 4.84 19.13
CA ASN A 149 -1.37 5.30 18.09
C ASN A 149 -0.91 4.79 16.70
N PRO A 150 -1.45 3.65 16.22
CA PRO A 150 -1.06 3.07 14.93
C PRO A 150 -1.25 4.03 13.76
N GLY A 151 -2.35 4.78 13.75
CA GLY A 151 -2.71 5.69 12.67
C GLY A 151 -1.76 6.88 12.53
N ALA A 152 -1.16 7.36 13.61
CA ALA A 152 -0.28 8.52 13.58
C ALA A 152 1.00 8.25 12.77
N LEU A 153 1.73 7.17 13.08
CA LEU A 153 2.97 6.85 12.39
C LEU A 153 2.71 6.45 10.92
N ILE A 154 1.69 5.63 10.67
CA ILE A 154 1.27 5.24 9.31
C ILE A 154 0.93 6.48 8.47
N SER A 155 0.26 7.48 9.05
CA SER A 155 -0.07 8.73 8.37
C SER A 155 1.17 9.57 8.05
N VAL A 156 2.13 9.66 8.98
CA VAL A 156 3.38 10.43 8.79
C VAL A 156 4.26 9.80 7.70
N VAL A 157 4.44 8.47 7.73
CA VAL A 157 5.26 7.78 6.72
C VAL A 157 4.70 7.95 5.31
N ARG A 158 3.39 8.15 5.16
CA ARG A 158 2.75 8.40 3.87
C ARG A 158 3.16 9.76 3.26
N LEU A 159 3.47 10.76 4.08
CA LEU A 159 3.86 12.11 3.64
C LEU A 159 5.33 12.22 3.19
N LYS A 160 5.93 11.13 2.75
CA LYS A 160 7.34 11.04 2.33
C LYS A 160 7.75 12.11 1.33
N GLN A 161 8.94 12.67 1.51
CA GLN A 161 9.59 13.53 0.52
C GLN A 161 10.34 12.69 -0.52
N ARG A 162 10.54 13.21 -1.72
CA ARG A 162 11.03 12.48 -2.90
C ARG A 162 12.43 11.88 -2.75
N ASP A 163 13.30 12.51 -1.96
CA ASP A 163 14.75 12.23 -1.99
C ASP A 163 15.17 11.02 -1.14
N ASP A 164 14.34 10.61 -0.15
CA ASP A 164 14.68 9.54 0.81
C ASP A 164 13.79 8.29 0.69
N TYR A 165 13.21 8.04 -0.49
CA TYR A 165 12.15 7.05 -0.69
C TYR A 165 12.48 5.66 -0.14
N THR A 166 13.65 5.08 -0.48
CA THR A 166 14.01 3.70 -0.10
C THR A 166 14.10 3.53 1.43
N TYR A 167 14.71 4.49 2.12
CA TYR A 167 14.90 4.41 3.57
C TYR A 167 13.58 4.64 4.32
N MET A 168 12.78 5.52 3.80
CA MET A 168 11.47 5.85 4.33
C MET A 168 10.48 4.70 4.15
N HIS A 169 10.61 3.95 3.07
CA HIS A 169 9.86 2.73 2.80
C HIS A 169 10.13 1.67 3.87
N SER A 170 11.38 1.44 4.24
CA SER A 170 11.74 0.50 5.31
C SER A 170 11.09 0.85 6.65
N VAL A 171 11.06 2.14 7.03
CA VAL A 171 10.37 2.60 8.26
C VAL A 171 8.86 2.37 8.16
N ALA A 172 8.29 2.63 6.98
CA ALA A 172 6.86 2.44 6.74
C ALA A 172 6.45 0.98 6.86
N VAL A 173 7.17 0.10 6.16
CA VAL A 173 6.88 -1.34 6.18
C VAL A 173 7.09 -1.92 7.58
N CYS A 174 8.13 -1.48 8.32
CA CYS A 174 8.29 -1.80 9.74
C CYS A 174 7.04 -1.46 10.56
N ALA A 175 6.56 -0.21 10.46
CA ALA A 175 5.38 0.24 11.20
C ALA A 175 4.10 -0.52 10.81
N LEU A 176 3.89 -0.75 9.52
CA LEU A 176 2.74 -1.50 9.01
C LEU A 176 2.78 -2.96 9.46
N MET A 177 3.94 -3.62 9.40
CA MET A 177 4.09 -5.00 9.86
C MET A 177 3.85 -5.14 11.36
N VAL A 178 4.36 -4.21 12.18
CA VAL A 178 4.10 -4.20 13.64
C VAL A 178 2.61 -4.00 13.91
N ALA A 179 1.95 -3.07 13.24
CA ALA A 179 0.52 -2.83 13.41
C ALA A 179 -0.32 -4.05 12.99
N LEU A 180 0.01 -4.67 11.86
CA LEU A 180 -0.64 -5.89 11.37
C LEU A 180 -0.38 -7.08 12.29
N GLY A 181 0.85 -7.25 12.80
CA GLY A 181 1.20 -8.30 13.76
C GLY A 181 0.36 -8.23 15.02
N ARG A 182 0.19 -7.02 15.58
CA ARG A 182 -0.72 -6.81 16.73
C ARG A 182 -2.17 -7.19 16.41
N ALA A 183 -2.67 -6.76 15.25
CA ALA A 183 -4.04 -7.09 14.84
C ALA A 183 -4.26 -8.60 14.67
N LEU A 184 -3.18 -9.36 14.40
CA LEU A 184 -3.17 -10.82 14.32
C LEU A 184 -2.85 -11.50 15.66
N GLY A 185 -2.70 -10.73 16.75
CA GLY A 185 -2.43 -11.26 18.09
C GLY A 185 -0.96 -11.68 18.34
N VAL A 186 -0.03 -11.17 17.53
CA VAL A 186 1.41 -11.41 17.73
C VAL A 186 1.94 -10.44 18.80
N GLU A 187 2.70 -10.97 19.75
CA GLU A 187 3.22 -10.23 20.91
C GLU A 187 4.70 -10.53 21.20
N GLY A 188 5.28 -9.81 22.12
CA GLY A 188 6.61 -10.06 22.67
C GLY A 188 7.73 -10.00 21.63
N ASP A 189 8.65 -10.96 21.68
CA ASP A 189 9.82 -10.99 20.80
C ASP A 189 9.45 -11.19 19.32
N ALA A 190 8.42 -11.98 19.04
CA ALA A 190 7.95 -12.18 17.67
C ALA A 190 7.50 -10.86 17.02
N LEU A 191 6.86 -9.96 17.76
CA LEU A 191 6.46 -8.65 17.26
C LEU A 191 7.67 -7.75 16.94
N ARG A 192 8.74 -7.80 17.76
CA ARG A 192 10.01 -7.12 17.45
C ARG A 192 10.67 -7.68 16.18
N GLN A 193 10.70 -9.01 16.04
CA GLN A 193 11.24 -9.67 14.85
C GLN A 193 10.46 -9.29 13.58
N ILE A 194 9.12 -9.16 13.66
CA ILE A 194 8.27 -8.68 12.58
C ILE A 194 8.65 -7.25 12.19
N GLY A 195 8.84 -6.35 13.15
CA GLY A 195 9.29 -4.99 12.89
C GLY A 195 10.66 -4.93 12.24
N LEU A 196 11.59 -5.73 12.72
CA LEU A 196 12.94 -5.84 12.15
C LEU A 196 12.89 -6.41 10.72
N ALA A 197 12.05 -7.41 10.48
CA ALA A 197 11.84 -7.99 9.16
C ALA A 197 11.33 -6.93 8.17
N GLY A 198 10.31 -6.15 8.54
CA GLY A 198 9.80 -5.05 7.72
C GLY A 198 10.84 -3.96 7.46
N MET A 199 11.73 -3.68 8.42
CA MET A 199 12.79 -2.71 8.26
C MET A 199 13.89 -3.15 7.30
N LEU A 200 14.18 -4.46 7.25
CA LEU A 200 15.30 -5.04 6.50
C LEU A 200 14.90 -5.79 5.23
N HIS A 201 13.61 -5.91 4.92
CA HIS A 201 13.11 -6.71 3.79
C HIS A 201 13.78 -6.36 2.46
N ASP A 202 14.06 -5.09 2.26
CA ASP A 202 14.62 -4.51 1.02
C ASP A 202 16.15 -4.28 1.07
N LEU A 203 16.84 -4.79 2.08
CA LEU A 203 18.29 -4.56 2.26
C LEU A 203 19.11 -4.92 1.01
N GLY A 204 18.71 -5.97 0.29
CA GLY A 204 19.38 -6.41 -0.94
C GLY A 204 19.34 -5.38 -2.08
N LYS A 205 18.50 -4.36 -2.02
CA LYS A 205 18.58 -3.22 -2.96
C LYS A 205 19.91 -2.46 -2.84
N ALA A 206 20.61 -2.60 -1.74
CA ALA A 206 21.98 -2.08 -1.61
C ALA A 206 22.97 -2.76 -2.59
N ALA A 207 22.74 -4.01 -3.01
CA ALA A 207 23.54 -4.70 -4.01
C ALA A 207 23.15 -4.42 -5.46
N MET A 208 22.08 -3.66 -5.69
CA MET A 208 21.61 -3.33 -7.04
C MET A 208 22.39 -2.15 -7.63
N PRO A 209 22.65 -2.14 -8.96
CA PRO A 209 23.26 -1.01 -9.63
C PRO A 209 22.42 0.28 -9.44
N LEU A 210 23.10 1.40 -9.17
CA LEU A 210 22.43 2.67 -8.91
C LEU A 210 21.63 3.17 -10.11
N GLU A 211 22.13 2.93 -11.32
CA GLU A 211 21.46 3.26 -12.57
C GLU A 211 20.13 2.52 -12.75
N VAL A 212 20.01 1.29 -12.24
CA VAL A 212 18.77 0.52 -12.24
C VAL A 212 17.85 0.98 -11.11
N LEU A 213 18.41 1.14 -9.91
CA LEU A 213 17.65 1.52 -8.72
C LEU A 213 17.02 2.92 -8.85
N ASN A 214 17.77 3.87 -9.43
CA ASN A 214 17.36 5.28 -9.58
C ASN A 214 16.82 5.60 -10.97
N LYS A 215 16.58 4.60 -11.82
CA LYS A 215 16.12 4.84 -13.19
C LYS A 215 14.82 5.62 -13.22
N PRO A 216 14.76 6.75 -13.95
CA PRO A 216 13.53 7.47 -14.15
C PRO A 216 12.60 6.70 -15.10
N GLY A 217 11.54 6.12 -14.55
CA GLY A 217 10.55 5.37 -15.32
C GLY A 217 10.62 3.87 -15.11
N LYS A 218 10.21 3.09 -16.11
CA LYS A 218 10.19 1.62 -16.00
C LYS A 218 11.54 1.00 -16.29
N LEU A 219 11.79 -0.10 -15.60
CA LEU A 219 12.91 -1.01 -15.89
C LEU A 219 12.65 -1.75 -17.20
N SER A 220 13.70 -2.05 -17.96
CA SER A 220 13.66 -3.05 -19.03
C SER A 220 13.46 -4.45 -18.44
N ASP A 221 13.18 -5.44 -19.28
CA ASP A 221 12.99 -6.82 -18.84
C ASP A 221 14.26 -7.37 -18.17
N ASP A 222 15.44 -7.03 -18.69
CA ASP A 222 16.74 -7.42 -18.11
C ASP A 222 16.99 -6.70 -16.78
N GLU A 223 16.72 -5.38 -16.69
CA GLU A 223 16.83 -4.62 -15.46
C GLU A 223 15.84 -5.09 -14.39
N PHE A 224 14.64 -5.49 -14.79
CA PHE A 224 13.65 -6.05 -13.88
C PHE A 224 14.08 -7.44 -13.40
N THR A 225 14.65 -8.26 -14.28
CA THR A 225 15.24 -9.56 -13.90
C THR A 225 16.35 -9.38 -12.89
N LEU A 226 17.22 -8.39 -13.09
CA LEU A 226 18.26 -8.05 -12.12
C LEU A 226 17.65 -7.56 -10.79
N MET A 227 16.64 -6.71 -10.83
CA MET A 227 15.96 -6.20 -9.64
C MET A 227 15.33 -7.32 -8.81
N LYS A 228 14.79 -8.37 -9.45
CA LYS A 228 14.23 -9.54 -8.75
C LYS A 228 15.22 -10.34 -7.93
N LEU A 229 16.52 -10.07 -8.05
CA LEU A 229 17.54 -10.72 -7.22
C LEU A 229 17.71 -10.07 -5.83
N HIS A 230 17.10 -8.90 -5.57
CA HIS A 230 17.32 -8.23 -4.28
C HIS A 230 16.85 -9.04 -3.05
N PRO A 231 15.78 -9.87 -3.08
CA PRO A 231 15.43 -10.68 -1.92
C PRO A 231 16.54 -11.69 -1.56
N GLU A 232 17.09 -12.41 -2.56
CA GLU A 232 18.18 -13.37 -2.36
C GLU A 232 19.47 -12.67 -1.91
N ARG A 233 19.78 -11.51 -2.49
CA ARG A 233 20.96 -10.70 -2.09
C ARG A 233 20.82 -10.19 -0.67
N GLY A 234 19.62 -9.69 -0.29
CA GLY A 234 19.33 -9.23 1.07
C GLY A 234 19.43 -10.37 2.09
N HIS A 235 18.85 -11.51 1.77
CA HIS A 235 18.97 -12.72 2.59
C HIS A 235 20.45 -13.12 2.81
N ALA A 236 21.25 -13.17 1.75
CA ALA A 236 22.68 -13.50 1.85
C ALA A 236 23.44 -12.51 2.75
N MET A 237 23.18 -11.19 2.59
CA MET A 237 23.80 -10.15 3.44
C MET A 237 23.41 -10.30 4.92
N LEU A 238 22.15 -10.64 5.20
CA LEU A 238 21.67 -10.85 6.58
C LEU A 238 22.23 -12.11 7.21
N VAL A 239 22.41 -13.18 6.44
CA VAL A 239 23.07 -14.43 6.90
C VAL A 239 24.53 -14.15 7.22
N GLU A 240 25.26 -13.47 6.34
CA GLU A 240 26.67 -13.11 6.54
C GLU A 240 26.86 -12.17 7.74
N GLY A 241 25.99 -11.16 7.89
CA GLY A 241 26.04 -10.21 9.01
C GLY A 241 25.64 -10.84 10.35
N GLY A 242 24.85 -11.89 10.34
CA GLY A 242 24.36 -12.56 11.52
C GLY A 242 23.41 -11.70 12.38
N GLY A 243 23.06 -12.21 13.56
CA GLY A 243 22.28 -11.44 14.55
C GLY A 243 20.78 -11.28 14.23
N VAL A 244 20.25 -11.98 13.22
CA VAL A 244 18.82 -12.01 12.88
C VAL A 244 18.25 -13.42 12.99
N GLY A 245 16.98 -13.50 13.43
CA GLY A 245 16.27 -14.76 13.51
C GLY A 245 15.73 -15.24 12.14
N PRO A 246 15.29 -16.51 12.07
CA PRO A 246 14.78 -17.10 10.83
C PRO A 246 13.58 -16.37 10.26
N LEU A 247 12.75 -15.73 11.10
CA LEU A 247 11.61 -14.92 10.68
C LEU A 247 12.04 -13.73 9.80
N VAL A 248 13.11 -13.03 10.19
CA VAL A 248 13.61 -11.87 9.44
C VAL A 248 14.18 -12.32 8.09
N LEU A 249 14.91 -13.42 8.07
CA LEU A 249 15.46 -14.01 6.85
C LEU A 249 14.36 -14.44 5.88
N ASP A 250 13.32 -15.08 6.39
CA ASP A 250 12.18 -15.54 5.61
C ASP A 250 11.43 -14.39 4.94
N VAL A 251 11.09 -13.34 5.68
CA VAL A 251 10.42 -12.16 5.12
C VAL A 251 11.30 -11.46 4.07
N CYS A 252 12.59 -11.29 4.36
CA CYS A 252 13.53 -10.70 3.40
C CYS A 252 13.55 -11.47 2.08
N LEU A 253 13.53 -12.80 2.14
CA LEU A 253 13.60 -13.67 0.97
C LEU A 253 12.27 -13.77 0.21
N HIS A 254 11.12 -13.74 0.91
CA HIS A 254 9.84 -14.15 0.33
C HIS A 254 8.77 -13.05 0.28
N HIS A 255 9.08 -11.78 0.61
CA HIS A 255 8.08 -10.70 0.59
C HIS A 255 7.51 -10.36 -0.80
N HIS A 256 8.11 -10.86 -1.87
CA HIS A 256 7.62 -10.77 -3.25
C HIS A 256 6.96 -12.04 -3.78
N GLU A 257 6.81 -13.05 -2.93
CA GLU A 257 6.03 -14.23 -3.29
C GLU A 257 4.52 -13.90 -3.26
N LYS A 258 3.75 -14.63 -4.07
CA LYS A 258 2.30 -14.50 -4.16
C LYS A 258 1.63 -15.82 -3.79
N VAL A 259 0.44 -15.74 -3.20
CA VAL A 259 -0.28 -16.93 -2.73
C VAL A 259 -0.56 -17.94 -3.85
N ASP A 260 -0.67 -17.46 -5.10
CA ASP A 260 -0.89 -18.30 -6.28
C ASP A 260 0.38 -18.89 -6.92
N GLY A 261 1.56 -18.63 -6.33
CA GLY A 261 2.86 -19.12 -6.83
C GLY A 261 3.42 -18.34 -8.02
N SER A 262 2.81 -17.21 -8.43
CA SER A 262 3.32 -16.39 -9.51
C SER A 262 4.34 -15.34 -9.06
N GLY A 263 4.74 -15.37 -7.78
CA GLY A 263 5.74 -14.49 -7.20
C GLY A 263 7.18 -14.89 -7.48
N TYR A 264 8.12 -14.27 -6.78
CA TYR A 264 9.55 -14.56 -6.86
C TYR A 264 10.20 -14.41 -5.47
N PRO A 265 11.38 -15.01 -5.21
CA PRO A 265 12.30 -15.68 -6.16
C PRO A 265 11.95 -17.16 -6.43
N HIS A 266 11.22 -17.85 -5.54
CA HIS A 266 11.07 -19.30 -5.59
C HIS A 266 9.72 -19.78 -6.15
N GLY A 267 8.75 -18.88 -6.37
CA GLY A 267 7.40 -19.23 -6.82
C GLY A 267 6.62 -20.04 -5.76
N LEU A 268 6.84 -19.77 -4.49
CA LEU A 268 6.15 -20.43 -3.39
C LEU A 268 4.66 -20.03 -3.37
N SER A 269 3.80 -21.01 -3.09
CA SER A 269 2.34 -20.76 -3.08
C SER A 269 1.69 -21.21 -1.77
N GLY A 270 0.57 -20.57 -1.44
CA GLY A 270 -0.38 -20.98 -0.42
C GLY A 270 0.26 -21.30 0.93
N GLU A 271 0.25 -22.59 1.31
CA GLU A 271 0.70 -23.06 2.61
C GLU A 271 2.24 -23.09 2.74
N HIS A 272 2.99 -23.04 1.62
CA HIS A 272 4.45 -22.98 1.65
C HIS A 272 4.99 -21.60 2.02
N LEU A 273 4.12 -20.56 2.02
CA LEU A 273 4.47 -19.23 2.49
C LEU A 273 4.17 -19.08 3.97
N SER A 274 5.14 -18.57 4.72
CA SER A 274 4.94 -18.27 6.14
C SER A 274 3.89 -17.16 6.33
N LEU A 275 3.31 -17.10 7.52
CA LEU A 275 2.46 -15.97 7.93
C LEU A 275 3.19 -14.63 7.74
N PHE A 276 4.46 -14.58 8.09
CA PHE A 276 5.25 -13.35 8.13
C PHE A 276 5.65 -12.88 6.72
N ALA A 277 5.97 -13.78 5.81
CA ALA A 277 6.19 -13.47 4.39
C ALA A 277 4.92 -12.90 3.74
N LYS A 278 3.74 -13.50 4.01
CA LYS A 278 2.43 -12.99 3.56
C LYS A 278 2.12 -11.59 4.11
N MET A 279 2.49 -11.33 5.37
CA MET A 279 2.36 -9.99 5.97
C MET A 279 3.28 -8.98 5.29
N GLY A 280 4.55 -9.36 5.05
CA GLY A 280 5.51 -8.54 4.32
C GLY A 280 5.01 -8.13 2.95
N ALA A 281 4.49 -9.09 2.18
CA ALA A 281 3.96 -8.85 0.84
C ALA A 281 2.83 -7.80 0.81
N VAL A 282 1.88 -7.86 1.74
CA VAL A 282 0.78 -6.89 1.82
C VAL A 282 1.29 -5.51 2.22
N CYS A 283 2.16 -5.43 3.24
CA CYS A 283 2.67 -4.16 3.77
C CYS A 283 3.57 -3.45 2.76
N ASP A 284 4.48 -4.19 2.11
CA ASP A 284 5.37 -3.67 1.07
C ASP A 284 4.59 -3.08 -0.09
N VAL A 285 3.68 -3.86 -0.68
CA VAL A 285 2.89 -3.42 -1.83
C VAL A 285 2.03 -2.20 -1.49
N TYR A 286 1.36 -2.20 -0.34
CA TYR A 286 0.54 -1.06 0.07
C TYR A 286 1.36 0.22 0.19
N ASP A 287 2.49 0.18 0.87
CA ASP A 287 3.37 1.33 0.99
C ASP A 287 3.93 1.76 -0.38
N ALA A 288 4.33 0.79 -1.20
CA ALA A 288 4.87 1.07 -2.52
C ALA A 288 3.87 1.77 -3.46
N VAL A 289 2.58 1.42 -3.41
CA VAL A 289 1.57 2.03 -4.30
C VAL A 289 1.00 3.34 -3.76
N THR A 290 1.00 3.56 -2.44
CA THR A 290 0.50 4.78 -1.80
C THR A 290 1.55 5.88 -1.65
N SER A 291 2.83 5.55 -1.80
CA SER A 291 3.93 6.51 -1.67
C SER A 291 4.17 7.30 -2.95
N VAL A 292 4.47 8.60 -2.81
CA VAL A 292 4.89 9.46 -3.92
C VAL A 292 6.31 9.07 -4.33
N ARG A 293 6.51 8.78 -5.59
CA ARG A 293 7.83 8.50 -6.19
C ARG A 293 8.23 9.63 -7.15
N PRO A 294 9.52 9.78 -7.51
CA PRO A 294 9.97 10.84 -8.41
C PRO A 294 9.19 10.93 -9.72
N TYR A 295 8.62 9.81 -10.18
CA TYR A 295 7.96 9.69 -11.50
C TYR A 295 6.46 9.41 -11.42
N LYS A 296 5.91 9.22 -10.20
CA LYS A 296 4.51 8.83 -10.04
C LYS A 296 3.95 9.31 -8.71
N ASN A 297 2.78 9.92 -8.75
CA ASN A 297 2.00 10.17 -7.54
C ASN A 297 1.57 8.84 -6.91
N GLY A 298 1.58 8.77 -5.58
CA GLY A 298 0.99 7.65 -4.86
C GLY A 298 -0.52 7.58 -5.10
N TRP A 299 -1.06 6.38 -5.05
CA TRP A 299 -2.51 6.22 -5.06
C TRP A 299 -3.12 6.76 -3.77
N ASP A 300 -4.37 7.20 -3.84
CA ASP A 300 -5.16 7.41 -2.62
C ASP A 300 -5.20 6.12 -1.79
N PRO A 301 -5.02 6.18 -0.47
CA PRO A 301 -4.97 4.99 0.38
C PRO A 301 -6.21 4.10 0.30
N GLY A 302 -7.39 4.71 0.22
CA GLY A 302 -8.65 3.97 0.05
C GLY A 302 -8.74 3.30 -1.33
N ASP A 303 -8.30 3.98 -2.40
CA ASP A 303 -8.24 3.41 -3.73
C ASP A 303 -7.20 2.28 -3.82
N ALA A 304 -6.06 2.43 -3.13
CA ALA A 304 -5.05 1.37 -3.05
C ALA A 304 -5.64 0.08 -2.47
N LEU A 305 -6.34 0.16 -1.34
CA LEU A 305 -7.00 -1.01 -0.73
C LEU A 305 -8.02 -1.64 -1.67
N ARG A 306 -8.83 -0.83 -2.37
CA ARG A 306 -9.82 -1.34 -3.33
C ARG A 306 -9.18 -2.04 -4.52
N LYS A 307 -8.07 -1.50 -5.03
CA LYS A 307 -7.32 -2.12 -6.13
C LYS A 307 -6.64 -3.40 -5.67
N MET A 308 -5.99 -3.40 -4.50
CA MET A 308 -5.35 -4.58 -3.93
C MET A 308 -6.35 -5.71 -3.65
N ALA A 309 -7.56 -5.41 -3.20
CA ALA A 309 -8.65 -6.39 -3.02
C ALA A 309 -9.05 -7.08 -4.33
N GLN A 310 -8.85 -6.43 -5.47
CA GLN A 310 -9.17 -7.00 -6.79
C GLN A 310 -8.10 -7.94 -7.34
N TRP A 311 -6.92 -8.01 -6.72
CA TRP A 311 -5.80 -8.82 -7.23
C TRP A 311 -5.89 -10.26 -6.70
N LYS A 312 -6.73 -11.06 -7.36
CA LYS A 312 -6.98 -12.44 -6.98
C LYS A 312 -5.69 -13.28 -7.05
N GLY A 313 -5.40 -13.99 -5.96
CA GLY A 313 -4.23 -14.85 -5.84
C GLY A 313 -2.93 -14.13 -5.50
N HIS A 314 -2.94 -12.81 -5.33
CA HIS A 314 -1.76 -12.06 -4.91
C HIS A 314 -1.56 -12.20 -3.40
N PHE A 315 -2.56 -11.86 -2.61
CA PHE A 315 -2.51 -11.84 -1.15
C PHE A 315 -3.33 -12.97 -0.52
N ASP A 316 -2.90 -13.40 0.67
CA ASP A 316 -3.73 -14.23 1.54
C ASP A 316 -4.94 -13.42 2.02
N THR A 317 -6.13 -13.95 1.81
CA THR A 317 -7.39 -13.22 2.11
C THR A 317 -7.51 -12.85 3.59
N ARG A 318 -7.10 -13.74 4.50
CA ARG A 318 -7.19 -13.48 5.96
C ARG A 318 -6.21 -12.38 6.38
N ILE A 319 -5.00 -12.43 5.85
CA ILE A 319 -3.96 -11.43 6.12
C ILE A 319 -4.37 -10.07 5.54
N PHE A 320 -4.88 -10.05 4.31
CA PHE A 320 -5.36 -8.82 3.69
C PHE A 320 -6.55 -8.21 4.46
N GLN A 321 -7.51 -9.01 4.92
CA GLN A 321 -8.60 -8.54 5.76
C GLN A 321 -8.11 -7.97 7.10
N ALA A 322 -7.14 -8.61 7.76
CA ALA A 322 -6.52 -8.08 8.96
C ALA A 322 -5.77 -6.76 8.67
N PHE A 323 -5.12 -6.65 7.52
CA PHE A 323 -4.46 -5.43 7.08
C PHE A 323 -5.45 -4.28 6.85
N VAL A 324 -6.58 -4.54 6.18
CA VAL A 324 -7.66 -3.55 6.00
C VAL A 324 -8.19 -3.04 7.33
N LYS A 325 -8.32 -3.91 8.33
CA LYS A 325 -8.67 -3.49 9.70
C LYS A 325 -7.61 -2.59 10.31
N THR A 326 -6.34 -2.94 10.12
CA THR A 326 -5.20 -2.23 10.71
C THR A 326 -5.08 -0.79 10.18
N VAL A 327 -5.19 -0.60 8.87
CA VAL A 327 -5.07 0.73 8.25
C VAL A 327 -6.41 1.47 8.16
N GLY A 328 -7.52 0.76 8.36
CA GLY A 328 -8.89 1.26 8.24
C GLY A 328 -9.38 1.29 6.80
N ILE A 329 -10.68 1.07 6.62
CA ILE A 329 -11.33 1.09 5.29
C ILE A 329 -11.33 2.49 4.66
N TYR A 330 -11.29 3.53 5.50
CA TYR A 330 -11.15 4.94 5.11
C TYR A 330 -9.88 5.52 5.76
N PRO A 331 -8.69 5.23 5.21
CA PRO A 331 -7.44 5.69 5.81
C PRO A 331 -7.40 7.22 5.98
N THR A 332 -6.67 7.70 6.98
CA THR A 332 -6.50 9.14 7.21
C THR A 332 -5.98 9.83 5.95
N GLY A 333 -6.62 10.96 5.56
CA GLY A 333 -6.33 11.71 4.36
C GLY A 333 -7.09 11.26 3.11
N SER A 334 -7.90 10.19 3.17
CA SER A 334 -8.77 9.80 2.06
C SER A 334 -9.89 10.83 1.86
N LEU A 335 -10.19 11.12 0.60
CA LEU A 335 -11.34 11.95 0.21
C LEU A 335 -12.60 11.08 0.18
N VAL A 336 -13.64 11.50 0.87
CA VAL A 336 -14.90 10.75 0.99
C VAL A 336 -16.11 11.62 0.67
N ARG A 337 -17.14 10.99 0.10
CA ARG A 337 -18.45 11.58 -0.10
C ARG A 337 -19.40 11.13 1.00
N LEU A 338 -20.03 12.10 1.65
CA LEU A 338 -21.01 11.88 2.70
C LEU A 338 -22.43 11.81 2.14
N GLN A 339 -23.33 11.15 2.88
CA GLN A 339 -24.77 11.05 2.55
C GLN A 339 -25.44 12.43 2.42
N SER A 340 -25.00 13.40 3.19
CA SER A 340 -25.46 14.80 3.10
C SER A 340 -25.16 15.47 1.76
N GLY A 341 -24.37 14.86 0.89
CA GLY A 341 -23.89 15.46 -0.37
C GLY A 341 -22.72 16.41 -0.16
N ARG A 342 -21.90 16.21 0.87
CA ARG A 342 -20.65 16.93 1.09
C ARG A 342 -19.46 16.05 0.78
N LEU A 343 -18.35 16.67 0.36
CA LEU A 343 -17.05 16.02 0.36
C LEU A 343 -16.32 16.35 1.66
N ALA A 344 -15.65 15.35 2.19
CA ALA A 344 -14.89 15.45 3.42
C ALA A 344 -13.56 14.70 3.29
N VAL A 345 -12.57 15.10 4.07
CA VAL A 345 -11.32 14.36 4.23
C VAL A 345 -11.32 13.62 5.58
N VAL A 346 -10.84 12.39 5.57
CA VAL A 346 -10.72 11.58 6.79
C VAL A 346 -9.57 12.13 7.65
N MET A 347 -9.86 12.47 8.90
CA MET A 347 -8.89 13.00 9.87
C MET A 347 -8.31 11.92 10.79
N ALA A 348 -9.15 10.99 11.21
CA ALA A 348 -8.75 9.89 12.08
C ALA A 348 -9.71 8.72 11.94
N GLN A 349 -9.17 7.51 12.14
CA GLN A 349 -9.96 6.30 12.25
C GLN A 349 -10.69 6.25 13.59
N ASN A 350 -11.83 5.55 13.61
CA ASN A 350 -12.44 5.11 14.86
C ASN A 350 -12.09 3.63 15.07
N PRO A 351 -11.25 3.27 16.05
CA PRO A 351 -10.80 1.89 16.25
C PRO A 351 -11.92 0.90 16.53
N THR A 352 -13.00 1.37 17.13
CA THR A 352 -14.16 0.52 17.51
C THR A 352 -15.22 0.45 16.43
N ALA A 353 -15.18 1.37 15.45
CA ALA A 353 -16.18 1.45 14.38
C ALA A 353 -15.56 2.02 13.09
N LEU A 354 -14.82 1.20 12.36
CA LEU A 354 -14.02 1.61 11.19
C LEU A 354 -14.84 2.24 10.04
N LEU A 355 -16.15 2.01 10.03
CA LEU A 355 -17.08 2.62 9.04
C LEU A 355 -17.48 4.06 9.40
N THR A 356 -17.18 4.53 10.60
CA THR A 356 -17.57 5.85 11.12
C THR A 356 -16.36 6.68 11.56
N PRO A 357 -15.46 7.05 10.62
CA PRO A 357 -14.28 7.83 10.94
C PRO A 357 -14.63 9.27 11.36
N ARG A 358 -13.67 9.98 11.94
CA ARG A 358 -13.73 11.43 12.07
C ARG A 358 -13.30 12.08 10.75
N VAL A 359 -14.14 12.98 10.24
CA VAL A 359 -13.93 13.62 8.94
C VAL A 359 -14.01 15.13 9.05
N LYS A 360 -13.41 15.85 8.10
CA LYS A 360 -13.56 17.30 7.94
C LYS A 360 -14.26 17.58 6.61
N ALA A 361 -15.51 17.98 6.67
CA ALA A 361 -16.31 18.36 5.49
C ALA A 361 -15.92 19.78 5.05
N PHE A 362 -15.64 19.98 3.76
CA PHE A 362 -15.11 21.25 3.23
C PHE A 362 -15.68 21.66 1.87
N PHE A 363 -16.51 20.81 1.26
CA PHE A 363 -17.09 21.11 -0.05
C PHE A 363 -18.51 20.56 -0.15
N SER A 364 -19.42 21.31 -0.78
CA SER A 364 -20.81 20.92 -1.02
C SER A 364 -21.02 20.55 -2.49
N LEU A 365 -21.45 19.32 -2.75
CA LEU A 365 -21.80 18.83 -4.09
C LEU A 365 -23.09 19.49 -4.61
N LYS A 366 -23.99 19.96 -3.70
CA LYS A 366 -25.24 20.61 -4.09
C LYS A 366 -25.01 22.00 -4.67
N SER A 367 -24.13 22.78 -4.03
CA SER A 367 -23.81 24.14 -4.50
C SER A 367 -22.59 24.19 -5.40
N ASN A 368 -21.82 23.10 -5.48
CA ASN A 368 -20.52 23.01 -6.15
C ASN A 368 -19.51 24.06 -5.65
N LEU A 369 -19.54 24.35 -4.34
CA LEU A 369 -18.69 25.37 -3.70
C LEU A 369 -18.00 24.81 -2.47
N ARG A 370 -16.82 25.38 -2.14
CA ARG A 370 -16.19 25.16 -0.83
C ARG A 370 -17.09 25.75 0.26
N VAL A 371 -17.16 25.03 1.37
CA VAL A 371 -17.84 25.46 2.60
C VAL A 371 -16.81 25.60 3.72
N GLU A 372 -17.19 26.28 4.79
CA GLU A 372 -16.33 26.35 5.98
C GLU A 372 -15.98 24.95 6.48
N PRO A 373 -14.70 24.61 6.62
CA PRO A 373 -14.28 23.28 7.05
C PRO A 373 -14.82 22.93 8.42
N THR A 374 -15.65 21.89 8.50
CA THR A 374 -16.33 21.46 9.74
C THR A 374 -15.93 20.04 10.07
N GLU A 375 -15.45 19.83 11.30
CA GLU A 375 -15.14 18.49 11.82
C GLU A 375 -16.44 17.78 12.22
N ILE A 376 -16.53 16.51 11.83
CA ILE A 376 -17.67 15.63 12.10
C ILE A 376 -17.16 14.30 12.59
N ASP A 377 -17.58 13.89 13.77
CA ASP A 377 -17.37 12.54 14.26
C ASP A 377 -18.57 11.68 13.83
N LEU A 378 -18.36 10.84 12.81
CA LEU A 378 -19.44 10.01 12.27
C LEU A 378 -19.88 8.88 13.23
N SER A 379 -19.14 8.65 14.31
CA SER A 379 -19.53 7.69 15.36
C SER A 379 -20.46 8.29 16.41
N SER A 380 -20.59 9.60 16.44
CA SER A 380 -21.46 10.28 17.39
C SER A 380 -22.93 9.92 17.15
N PRO A 381 -23.69 9.51 18.17
CA PRO A 381 -25.10 9.14 18.01
C PRO A 381 -26.00 10.30 17.54
N TRP A 382 -25.51 11.53 17.61
CA TRP A 382 -26.22 12.73 17.17
C TRP A 382 -25.96 13.06 15.69
N VAL A 383 -25.01 12.38 15.05
CA VAL A 383 -24.67 12.58 13.65
C VAL A 383 -25.39 11.54 12.80
N GLN A 384 -26.24 12.02 11.88
CA GLN A 384 -27.00 11.17 10.95
C GLN A 384 -26.31 11.06 9.58
N ASP A 385 -25.06 11.48 9.47
CA ASP A 385 -24.31 11.41 8.21
C ASP A 385 -23.43 10.15 8.18
N LYS A 386 -23.11 9.66 6.98
CA LYS A 386 -22.24 8.49 6.79
C LYS A 386 -21.44 8.62 5.50
N VAL A 387 -20.34 7.90 5.42
CA VAL A 387 -19.57 7.75 4.19
C VAL A 387 -20.37 6.92 3.19
N MET A 388 -20.57 7.46 1.99
CA MET A 388 -21.25 6.79 0.89
C MET A 388 -20.29 6.23 -0.15
N ALA A 389 -19.12 6.88 -0.33
CA ALA A 389 -18.08 6.45 -1.24
C ALA A 389 -16.75 7.13 -0.90
N CYS A 390 -15.62 6.51 -1.25
CA CYS A 390 -14.38 7.26 -1.45
C CYS A 390 -14.40 7.91 -2.84
N GLU A 391 -13.79 9.06 -2.92
CA GLU A 391 -13.59 9.80 -4.16
C GLU A 391 -12.11 9.81 -4.50
N SER A 392 -11.77 9.65 -5.79
CA SER A 392 -10.38 9.82 -6.21
C SER A 392 -10.00 11.30 -6.16
N PRO A 393 -8.92 11.69 -5.46
CA PRO A 393 -8.45 13.09 -5.48
C PRO A 393 -8.14 13.62 -6.88
N GLU A 394 -7.81 12.73 -7.83
CA GLU A 394 -7.50 13.09 -9.22
C GLU A 394 -8.72 13.63 -9.98
N ASP A 395 -9.93 13.27 -9.56
CA ASP A 395 -11.19 13.75 -10.15
C ASP A 395 -11.57 15.17 -9.67
N TRP A 396 -10.81 15.73 -8.70
CA TRP A 396 -11.12 16.97 -8.02
C TRP A 396 -9.97 17.98 -8.04
N PRO A 397 -10.22 19.29 -8.10
CA PRO A 397 -9.17 20.33 -8.14
C PRO A 397 -8.54 20.64 -6.77
N PHE A 398 -8.66 19.76 -5.78
CA PHE A 398 -8.20 20.02 -4.42
C PHE A 398 -6.74 19.62 -4.23
N LYS A 399 -5.90 20.56 -3.77
CA LYS A 399 -4.46 20.34 -3.51
C LYS A 399 -4.09 20.41 -2.03
N ASP A 400 -5.06 20.62 -1.16
CA ASP A 400 -4.89 20.90 0.26
C ASP A 400 -5.47 19.81 1.18
N LEU A 401 -5.75 18.62 0.64
CA LEU A 401 -6.37 17.51 1.38
C LEU A 401 -5.56 17.09 2.61
N ASP A 402 -4.25 16.96 2.48
CA ASP A 402 -3.37 16.58 3.61
C ASP A 402 -3.37 17.63 4.73
N ARG A 403 -3.52 18.91 4.37
CA ARG A 403 -3.68 19.99 5.35
C ARG A 403 -5.03 19.95 6.03
N LEU A 404 -6.10 19.71 5.26
CA LEU A 404 -7.44 19.55 5.81
C LEU A 404 -7.53 18.34 6.73
N ALA A 405 -6.82 17.27 6.43
CA ALA A 405 -6.68 16.09 7.28
C ALA A 405 -5.86 16.33 8.56
N GLY A 406 -5.20 17.48 8.68
CA GLY A 406 -4.32 17.80 9.81
C GLY A 406 -2.96 17.09 9.77
N LEU A 407 -2.57 16.54 8.62
CA LEU A 407 -1.30 15.85 8.41
C LEU A 407 -0.13 16.83 8.16
N LEU A 408 -0.42 18.03 7.66
CA LEU A 408 0.54 19.11 7.45
C LEU A 408 0.16 20.30 8.34
N ALA A 409 1.18 20.98 8.88
CA ALA A 409 0.98 22.21 9.66
C ALA A 409 0.24 23.29 8.85
N PRO A 410 -0.60 24.13 9.48
CA PRO A 410 -1.09 25.35 8.86
C PRO A 410 0.11 26.22 8.46
N ARG A 411 0.00 26.86 7.27
CA ARG A 411 1.03 27.82 6.83
C ARG A 411 0.92 29.12 7.59
#